data_0f1ce88bf497f4c8c2b18fafbb1f0e0c
#
_entry.id   0f1ce88bf497f4c8c2b18fafbb1f0e0c
#
_cell.length_a   1.000
_cell.length_b   1.000
_cell.length_c   1.000
_cell.angle_alpha   90.00
_cell.angle_beta   90.00
_cell.angle_gamma   90.00
#
_symmetry.space_group_name_H-M   'P 1'
#
loop_
_entity.id
_entity.type
_entity.pdbx_description
1 polymer ?
#
loop_
_entity_poly.entity_id
_entity_poly.type
_entity_poly.pdbx_seq_one_letter_code
_entity_poly.pdbx_strand_id
1 'polypeptide(L)'
;MGLRRELRLRHRKDFDAVFRRGRAWNSGLLVLRTLPNHMDHNRHGFVTSKRLGGAVVRNRVRRRLREAVRVLPLRPGWDLVLSAKVPAAAATFQELNRAVVDLLGRAAILPAEMPPETGSA
;
A
#
# COMPACT_ATOMS: atom_id res chain seq x y z
N MET A 1 11.73 2.07 -11.99
CA MET A 1 12.28 2.49 -10.86
C MET A 1 11.42 2.36 -9.69
N GLY A 2 11.84 2.07 -8.56
CA GLY A 2 11.09 1.96 -7.37
C GLY A 2 10.94 3.30 -6.69
N LEU A 3 10.43 3.29 -5.47
CA LEU A 3 10.33 4.47 -4.66
C LEU A 3 11.71 4.87 -4.18
N ARG A 4 11.93 6.17 -4.04
CA ARG A 4 13.19 6.64 -3.51
C ARG A 4 13.36 6.14 -2.09
N ARG A 5 14.62 6.05 -1.66
CA ARG A 5 14.95 5.48 -0.38
C ARG A 5 14.25 6.16 0.78
N GLU A 6 14.21 7.49 0.78
CA GLU A 6 13.58 8.21 1.86
C GLU A 6 12.07 8.07 1.89
N LEU A 7 11.48 7.53 0.82
CA LEU A 7 10.03 7.30 0.76
C LEU A 7 9.65 5.88 1.19
N ARG A 8 10.62 5.09 1.66
CA ARG A 8 10.33 3.73 2.10
C ARG A 8 10.46 3.61 3.60
N LEU A 9 9.54 2.87 4.20
CA LEU A 9 9.69 2.48 5.58
C LEU A 9 10.76 1.41 5.64
N ARG A 10 11.77 1.57 6.46
CA ARG A 10 12.88 0.63 6.51
C ARG A 10 13.19 0.09 7.89
N HIS A 11 12.83 0.83 8.94
CA HIS A 11 13.18 0.41 10.29
C HIS A 11 12.05 -0.38 10.93
N ARG A 12 12.42 -1.44 11.63
CA ARG A 12 11.43 -2.28 12.28
C ARG A 12 10.54 -1.50 13.22
N LYS A 13 11.12 -0.54 13.95
CA LYS A 13 10.33 0.25 14.90
C LYS A 13 9.24 1.06 14.21
N ASP A 14 9.48 1.48 12.96
CA ASP A 14 8.48 2.24 12.22
C ASP A 14 7.32 1.34 11.78
N PHE A 15 7.64 0.12 11.34
CA PHE A 15 6.60 -0.85 11.03
C PHE A 15 5.80 -1.21 12.28
N ASP A 16 6.49 -1.44 13.39
CA ASP A 16 5.82 -1.78 14.64
C ASP A 16 4.88 -0.68 15.09
N ALA A 17 5.27 0.58 14.93
CA ALA A 17 4.41 1.70 15.29
C ALA A 17 3.14 1.70 14.46
N VAL A 18 3.25 1.46 13.16
CA VAL A 18 2.09 1.42 12.28
C VAL A 18 1.16 0.26 12.66
N PHE A 19 1.73 -0.90 12.94
CA PHE A 19 0.93 -2.07 13.31
C PHE A 19 0.24 -1.88 14.66
N ARG A 20 0.88 -1.22 15.62
CA ARG A 20 0.29 -1.07 16.95
C ARG A 20 -0.65 0.12 17.07
N ARG A 21 -0.33 1.23 16.42
CA ARG A 21 -1.08 2.47 16.62
C ARG A 21 -1.81 2.96 15.39
N GLY A 22 -1.57 2.37 14.25
CA GLY A 22 -2.19 2.79 13.01
C GLY A 22 -3.63 2.33 12.88
N ARG A 23 -4.34 2.96 11.95
CA ARG A 23 -5.68 2.50 11.57
C ARG A 23 -5.55 1.51 10.44
N ALA A 24 -6.52 0.63 10.31
CA ALA A 24 -6.48 -0.43 9.31
C ALA A 24 -7.74 -0.48 8.47
N TRP A 25 -7.57 -0.74 7.19
CA TRP A 25 -8.67 -0.96 6.25
C TRP A 25 -8.38 -2.27 5.52
N ASN A 26 -9.42 -3.08 5.32
CA ASN A 26 -9.30 -4.39 4.73
C ASN A 26 -9.99 -4.52 3.40
N SER A 27 -9.39 -5.30 2.50
CA SER A 27 -10.06 -5.80 1.30
C SER A 27 -9.79 -7.30 1.22
N GLY A 28 -10.30 -7.96 0.19
CA GLY A 28 -10.05 -9.39 0.01
C GLY A 28 -8.59 -9.71 -0.31
N LEU A 29 -7.84 -8.74 -0.83
CA LEU A 29 -6.47 -8.96 -1.26
C LEU A 29 -5.44 -8.33 -0.35
N LEU A 30 -5.76 -7.22 0.29
CA LEU A 30 -4.78 -6.40 1.00
C LEU A 30 -5.32 -5.86 2.31
N VAL A 31 -4.42 -5.52 3.21
CA VAL A 31 -4.73 -4.71 4.38
C VAL A 31 -3.88 -3.46 4.29
N LEU A 32 -4.51 -2.29 4.40
CA LEU A 32 -3.80 -1.01 4.46
C LEU A 32 -3.78 -0.55 5.90
N ARG A 33 -2.60 -0.19 6.41
CA ARG A 33 -2.49 0.44 7.74
C ARG A 33 -1.81 1.79 7.57
N THR A 34 -2.30 2.79 8.30
CA THR A 34 -1.79 4.15 8.18
C THR A 34 -1.54 4.75 9.54
N LEU A 35 -0.51 5.58 9.63
CA LEU A 35 -0.18 6.31 10.84
C LEU A 35 0.37 7.68 10.43
N PRO A 36 -0.11 8.79 11.01
CA PRO A 36 0.47 10.09 10.70
C PRO A 36 1.95 10.12 11.08
N ASN A 37 2.78 10.70 10.23
CA ASN A 37 4.22 10.75 10.48
C ASN A 37 4.77 12.16 10.69
N HIS A 38 3.91 13.19 10.53
CA HIS A 38 4.30 14.58 10.73
C HIS A 38 5.42 15.05 9.80
N MET A 39 5.56 14.40 8.66
CA MET A 39 6.52 14.79 7.63
C MET A 39 5.79 15.41 6.46
N ASP A 40 6.54 16.01 5.54
CA ASP A 40 5.94 16.60 4.34
C ASP A 40 5.82 15.60 3.21
N HIS A 41 6.05 14.32 3.48
CA HIS A 41 5.96 13.26 2.49
C HIS A 41 5.48 11.97 3.17
N ASN A 42 5.13 10.98 2.36
CA ASN A 42 4.70 9.67 2.84
C ASN A 42 5.86 8.70 2.79
N ARG A 43 5.83 7.73 3.70
CA ARG A 43 6.75 6.60 3.63
C ARG A 43 5.92 5.34 3.46
N HIS A 44 6.40 4.44 2.61
CA HIS A 44 5.64 3.25 2.22
C HIS A 44 6.35 1.97 2.64
N GLY A 45 5.59 1.01 3.13
CA GLY A 45 6.09 -0.33 3.41
C GLY A 45 5.19 -1.36 2.75
N PHE A 46 5.77 -2.42 2.22
CA PHE A 46 5.02 -3.48 1.55
C PHE A 46 5.41 -4.80 2.21
N VAL A 47 4.41 -5.48 2.78
CA VAL A 47 4.65 -6.71 3.53
C VAL A 47 4.09 -7.90 2.78
N THR A 48 4.95 -8.88 2.50
CA THR A 48 4.53 -10.12 1.87
C THR A 48 5.09 -11.28 2.69
N SER A 49 4.22 -12.11 3.24
CA SER A 49 4.66 -13.22 4.08
C SER A 49 5.01 -14.44 3.24
N LYS A 50 5.68 -15.38 3.86
CA LYS A 50 6.03 -16.63 3.17
C LYS A 50 4.80 -17.41 2.74
N ARG A 51 3.65 -17.14 3.35
CA ARG A 51 2.41 -17.81 2.99
C ARG A 51 1.96 -17.51 1.56
N LEU A 52 2.42 -16.40 0.97
CA LEU A 52 2.08 -16.09 -0.40
C LEU A 52 2.79 -17.02 -1.38
N GLY A 53 3.95 -17.54 -1.02
CA GLY A 53 4.73 -18.35 -1.91
C GLY A 53 6.21 -18.04 -1.77
N GLY A 54 7.00 -18.47 -2.72
CA GLY A 54 8.44 -18.27 -2.70
C GLY A 54 8.84 -16.84 -3.02
N ALA A 55 10.14 -16.63 -3.08
CA ALA A 55 10.69 -15.27 -3.29
C ALA A 55 10.21 -14.63 -4.58
N VAL A 56 10.08 -15.42 -5.65
CA VAL A 56 9.65 -14.87 -6.94
C VAL A 56 8.23 -14.30 -6.84
N VAL A 57 7.32 -15.05 -6.19
CA VAL A 57 5.95 -14.62 -6.03
C VAL A 57 5.90 -13.38 -5.14
N ARG A 58 6.59 -13.41 -4.01
CA ARG A 58 6.58 -12.28 -3.07
C ARG A 58 7.16 -11.02 -3.70
N ASN A 59 8.24 -11.15 -4.45
CA ASN A 59 8.85 -10.00 -5.10
C ASN A 59 7.93 -9.41 -6.18
N ARG A 60 7.22 -10.28 -6.91
CA ARG A 60 6.28 -9.82 -7.93
C ARG A 60 5.15 -9.03 -7.30
N VAL A 61 4.59 -9.52 -6.19
CA VAL A 61 3.51 -8.82 -5.51
C VAL A 61 3.99 -7.46 -4.99
N ARG A 62 5.16 -7.42 -4.33
CA ARG A 62 5.71 -6.15 -3.84
C ARG A 62 5.93 -5.16 -4.96
N ARG A 63 6.47 -5.62 -6.10
CA ARG A 63 6.71 -4.74 -7.23
C ARG A 63 5.42 -4.16 -7.76
N ARG A 64 4.37 -4.98 -7.86
CA ARG A 64 3.08 -4.52 -8.36
C ARG A 64 2.44 -3.51 -7.41
N LEU A 65 2.54 -3.74 -6.10
CA LEU A 65 2.01 -2.79 -5.12
C LEU A 65 2.77 -1.47 -5.19
N ARG A 66 4.07 -1.52 -5.33
CA ARG A 66 4.89 -0.32 -5.43
C ARG A 66 4.52 0.48 -6.67
N GLU A 67 4.33 -0.20 -7.81
CA GLU A 67 3.93 0.49 -9.02
C GLU A 67 2.54 1.12 -8.90
N ALA A 68 1.62 0.44 -8.23
CA ALA A 68 0.28 0.97 -8.06
C ALA A 68 0.29 2.25 -7.22
N VAL A 69 1.10 2.28 -6.17
CA VAL A 69 1.16 3.43 -5.28
C VAL A 69 1.90 4.59 -5.92
N ARG A 70 2.95 4.30 -6.67
CA ARG A 70 3.86 5.31 -7.16
C ARG A 70 3.19 6.39 -8.00
N VAL A 71 2.17 6.06 -8.73
CA VAL A 71 1.52 6.99 -9.63
C VAL A 71 0.32 7.73 -9.03
N LEU A 72 -0.02 7.47 -7.78
CA LEU A 72 -1.19 8.07 -7.17
C LEU A 72 -0.87 9.38 -6.46
N PRO A 73 -1.74 10.39 -6.58
CA PRO A 73 -1.53 11.67 -5.93
C PRO A 73 -2.02 11.63 -4.49
N LEU A 74 -1.22 11.08 -3.60
CA LEU A 74 -1.61 10.87 -2.22
C LEU A 74 -1.37 12.12 -1.38
N ARG A 75 -2.22 12.32 -0.37
CA ARG A 75 -2.00 13.38 0.62
C ARG A 75 -0.77 13.01 1.43
N PRO A 76 0.11 13.98 1.72
CA PRO A 76 1.35 13.69 2.43
C PRO A 76 1.14 13.56 3.94
N GLY A 77 2.17 13.07 4.62
CA GLY A 77 2.17 13.02 6.08
C GLY A 77 1.80 11.69 6.69
N TRP A 78 1.92 10.61 5.91
CA TRP A 78 1.50 9.29 6.39
C TRP A 78 2.58 8.24 6.24
N ASP A 79 2.66 7.34 7.21
CA ASP A 79 3.36 6.09 7.04
C ASP A 79 2.29 5.09 6.63
N LEU A 80 2.51 4.42 5.50
CA LEU A 80 1.53 3.53 4.89
C LEU A 80 2.13 2.13 4.75
N VAL A 81 1.44 1.14 5.27
CA VAL A 81 1.87 -0.26 5.12
C VAL A 81 0.78 -1.03 4.41
N LEU A 82 1.12 -1.61 3.28
CA LEU A 82 0.23 -2.51 2.54
C LEU A 82 0.71 -3.93 2.78
N SER A 83 -0.13 -4.73 3.39
CA SER A 83 0.16 -6.14 3.66
C SER A 83 -0.66 -6.99 2.71
N ALA A 84 -0.01 -7.89 1.99
CA ALA A 84 -0.68 -8.74 1.03
C ALA A 84 -1.26 -9.97 1.72
N LYS A 85 -2.52 -10.28 1.42
CA LYS A 85 -3.16 -11.50 1.88
C LYS A 85 -2.87 -12.60 0.86
N VAL A 86 -3.04 -13.83 1.27
CA VAL A 86 -2.73 -14.98 0.41
C VAL A 86 -3.33 -14.88 -1.00
N PRO A 87 -4.61 -14.47 -1.17
CA PRO A 87 -5.16 -14.36 -2.53
C PRO A 87 -4.44 -13.37 -3.44
N ALA A 88 -3.66 -12.44 -2.88
CA ALA A 88 -2.92 -11.49 -3.71
C ALA A 88 -1.89 -12.19 -4.60
N ALA A 89 -1.45 -13.39 -4.21
CA ALA A 89 -0.46 -14.12 -5.00
C ALA A 89 -0.97 -14.45 -6.39
N ALA A 90 -2.27 -14.70 -6.53
CA ALA A 90 -2.87 -15.05 -7.81
C ALA A 90 -3.61 -13.87 -8.47
N ALA A 91 -3.60 -12.71 -7.86
CA ALA A 91 -4.32 -11.56 -8.39
C ALA A 91 -3.56 -10.94 -9.56
N THR A 92 -4.32 -10.37 -10.50
CA THR A 92 -3.70 -9.61 -11.58
C THR A 92 -3.25 -8.25 -11.06
N PHE A 93 -2.44 -7.55 -11.86
CA PHE A 93 -2.03 -6.20 -11.49
C PHE A 93 -3.25 -5.29 -11.39
N GLN A 94 -4.21 -5.43 -12.31
CA GLN A 94 -5.41 -4.61 -12.27
C GLN A 94 -6.21 -4.83 -10.99
N GLU A 95 -6.30 -6.06 -10.54
CA GLU A 95 -7.02 -6.37 -9.30
C GLU A 95 -6.32 -5.76 -8.09
N LEU A 96 -4.99 -5.85 -8.05
CA LEU A 96 -4.21 -5.25 -6.97
C LEU A 96 -4.32 -3.73 -7.01
N ASN A 97 -4.23 -3.15 -8.19
CA ASN A 97 -4.32 -1.71 -8.35
C ASN A 97 -5.68 -1.19 -7.87
N ARG A 98 -6.75 -1.90 -8.22
CA ARG A 98 -8.08 -1.51 -7.80
C ARG A 98 -8.22 -1.58 -6.27
N ALA A 99 -7.65 -2.61 -5.66
CA ALA A 99 -7.67 -2.74 -4.20
C ALA A 99 -6.89 -1.61 -3.54
N VAL A 100 -5.75 -1.23 -4.09
CA VAL A 100 -4.94 -0.13 -3.55
C VAL A 100 -5.72 1.17 -3.61
N VAL A 101 -6.31 1.48 -4.75
CA VAL A 101 -7.08 2.72 -4.92
C VAL A 101 -8.27 2.74 -3.97
N ASP A 102 -8.98 1.63 -3.85
CA ASP A 102 -10.12 1.55 -2.95
C ASP A 102 -9.72 1.81 -1.50
N LEU A 103 -8.67 1.15 -1.04
CA LEU A 103 -8.26 1.30 0.36
C LEU A 103 -7.76 2.71 0.66
N LEU A 104 -6.98 3.30 -0.24
CA LEU A 104 -6.47 4.65 -0.01
C LEU A 104 -7.59 5.68 -0.09
N GLY A 105 -8.61 5.43 -0.90
CA GLY A 105 -9.78 6.29 -0.94
C GLY A 105 -10.57 6.21 0.36
N ARG A 106 -10.76 5.00 0.88
CA ARG A 106 -11.47 4.80 2.14
C ARG A 106 -10.74 5.42 3.32
N ALA A 107 -9.41 5.43 3.26
CA ALA A 107 -8.60 6.04 4.30
C ALA A 107 -8.50 7.56 4.15
N ALA A 108 -9.10 8.11 3.11
CA ALA A 108 -9.09 9.56 2.81
C ALA A 108 -7.67 10.10 2.57
N ILE A 109 -6.79 9.24 2.07
CA ILE A 109 -5.43 9.65 1.71
C ILE A 109 -5.35 9.95 0.22
N LEU A 110 -6.22 9.34 -0.57
CA LEU A 110 -6.38 9.69 -1.96
C LEU A 110 -7.38 10.83 -2.02
N PRO A 111 -7.08 11.94 -2.69
CA PRO A 111 -7.99 13.09 -2.69
C PRO A 111 -9.36 12.75 -3.26
N ALA A 112 -10.38 13.30 -2.63
CA ALA A 112 -11.75 13.00 -3.04
C ALA A 112 -12.05 13.49 -4.45
N GLU A 113 -11.36 14.53 -4.88
CA GLU A 113 -11.62 15.07 -6.21
C GLU A 113 -10.98 14.25 -7.31
N MET A 114 -10.19 13.26 -6.97
CA MET A 114 -9.62 12.40 -8.00
C MET A 114 -10.73 11.58 -8.63
N PRO A 115 -10.85 11.61 -9.98
CA PRO A 115 -11.93 10.85 -10.63
C PRO A 115 -11.70 9.37 -10.48
N PRO A 116 -12.75 8.59 -10.54
CA PRO A 116 -12.66 7.14 -10.48
C PRO A 116 -11.82 6.66 -11.62
N GLU A 117 -10.94 5.78 -11.32
CA GLU A 117 -10.12 5.29 -12.25
C GLU A 117 -10.76 4.61 -13.26
N THR A 118 -11.57 3.94 -13.06
CA THR A 118 -12.15 3.25 -13.97
C THR A 118 -13.25 3.82 -14.42
N GLY A 119 -13.22 4.75 -14.30
CA GLY A 119 -14.19 5.27 -14.67
C GLY A 119 -15.22 4.61 -14.46
N SER A 120 -15.09 4.19 -13.97
CA SER A 120 -15.86 3.65 -13.83
C SER A 120 -16.72 3.91 -13.67
N ALA A 121 -16.75 4.15 -13.74
CA ALA A 121 -17.52 4.41 -13.56
C ALA A 121 -18.20 4.19 -13.48
#